data_733ae36cd3f19df3de32b8e2e12443cb
#
_entry.id   733ae36cd3f19df3de32b8e2e12443cb
#
_cell.length_a   1.000
_cell.length_b   1.000
_cell.length_c   1.000
_cell.angle_alpha   90.00
_cell.angle_beta   90.00
_cell.angle_gamma   90.00
#
_symmetry.space_group_name_H-M   'P 1'
#
loop_
_entity.id
_entity.type
_entity.pdbx_description
1 polymer ?
#
loop_
_entity_poly.entity_id
_entity_poly.type
_entity_poly.pdbx_seq_one_letter_code
_entity_poly.pdbx_strand_id
1 'polypeptide(L)'
;ITLCPVSEMWDFTGDTLPDFRKITDAVKNVDYRKIEVKGNTVNSGGTRLDLGAIAKGYICDMVAQKLRENSVDEAIINFGGNVTVIGDNHGKGYTVGIAKPFSDTTVASVVLKDRSAVTSGIYQRYIETDGKIYHHILSSDTGMPIDTDIVSATVIFDNSTDADALSTVCMLLGLDKAKQL
;
A
#
# COMPACT_ATOMS: atom_id res chain seq x y z
N ILE A 1 -5.16 -3.09 9.53
CA ILE A 1 -5.60 -4.49 9.44
C ILE A 1 -7.07 -4.69 9.86
N THR A 2 -7.61 -3.94 10.81
CA THR A 2 -9.02 -4.03 11.26
C THR A 2 -9.93 -3.01 10.59
N LEU A 3 -9.49 -2.35 9.54
CA LEU A 3 -10.22 -1.28 8.85
C LEU A 3 -11.32 -1.80 7.91
N CYS A 4 -11.41 -3.11 7.67
CA CYS A 4 -12.34 -3.74 6.74
C CYS A 4 -13.82 -3.27 6.89
N PRO A 5 -14.39 -3.15 8.12
CA PRO A 5 -15.75 -2.67 8.29
C PRO A 5 -16.00 -1.25 7.75
N VAL A 6 -14.95 -0.45 7.65
CA VAL A 6 -14.97 0.91 7.12
C VAL A 6 -14.62 0.93 5.64
N SER A 7 -13.53 0.25 5.24
CA SER A 7 -13.05 0.28 3.84
C SER A 7 -14.08 -0.26 2.86
N GLU A 8 -14.89 -1.23 3.25
CA GLU A 8 -15.97 -1.79 2.42
C GLU A 8 -17.17 -0.84 2.19
N MET A 9 -17.27 0.23 2.97
CA MET A 9 -18.29 1.25 2.76
C MET A 9 -17.91 2.24 1.66
N TRP A 10 -16.62 2.30 1.31
CA TRP A 10 -16.08 3.16 0.27
C TRP A 10 -16.04 2.40 -1.07
N ASP A 11 -16.94 2.76 -1.98
CA ASP A 11 -16.92 2.24 -3.37
C ASP A 11 -16.13 3.19 -4.28
N PHE A 12 -14.82 2.98 -4.35
CA PHE A 12 -13.94 3.77 -5.21
C PHE A 12 -14.03 3.41 -6.71
N THR A 13 -15.00 2.58 -7.11
CA THR A 13 -15.30 2.28 -8.52
C THR A 13 -16.50 3.08 -9.02
N GLY A 14 -17.28 3.65 -8.11
CA GLY A 14 -18.42 4.53 -8.38
C GLY A 14 -18.13 5.99 -7.99
N ASP A 15 -19.13 6.84 -8.16
CA ASP A 15 -19.06 8.27 -7.86
C ASP A 15 -19.85 8.66 -6.58
N THR A 16 -20.32 7.67 -5.83
CA THR A 16 -21.21 7.91 -4.68
C THR A 16 -20.43 7.85 -3.37
N LEU A 17 -20.53 8.92 -2.58
CA LEU A 17 -19.98 8.93 -1.24
C LEU A 17 -20.80 8.05 -0.29
N PRO A 18 -20.14 7.37 0.66
CA PRO A 18 -20.81 6.59 1.68
C PRO A 18 -21.58 7.48 2.68
N ASP A 19 -22.50 6.87 3.41
CA ASP A 19 -23.15 7.53 4.56
C ASP A 19 -22.13 7.70 5.71
N PHE A 20 -21.70 8.93 5.94
CA PHE A 20 -20.69 9.25 6.95
C PHE A 20 -21.12 8.92 8.39
N ARG A 21 -22.43 8.84 8.68
CA ARG A 21 -22.91 8.39 9.99
C ARG A 21 -22.58 6.92 10.20
N LYS A 22 -22.80 6.10 9.18
CA LYS A 22 -22.46 4.67 9.23
C LYS A 22 -20.94 4.44 9.36
N ILE A 23 -20.11 5.26 8.70
CA ILE A 23 -18.66 5.24 8.88
C ILE A 23 -18.29 5.52 10.34
N THR A 24 -18.85 6.59 10.93
CA THR A 24 -18.59 6.96 12.33
C THR A 24 -18.95 5.82 13.31
N ASP A 25 -20.00 5.06 13.02
CA ASP A 25 -20.37 3.90 13.83
C ASP A 25 -19.43 2.71 13.58
N ALA A 26 -19.03 2.45 12.35
CA ALA A 26 -18.15 1.34 12.00
C ALA A 26 -16.73 1.50 12.57
N VAL A 27 -16.21 2.72 12.63
CA VAL A 27 -14.89 3.03 13.18
C VAL A 27 -14.75 2.59 14.65
N LYS A 28 -15.82 2.58 15.43
CA LYS A 28 -15.79 2.12 16.84
C LYS A 28 -15.34 0.66 16.98
N ASN A 29 -15.40 -0.12 15.90
CA ASN A 29 -14.96 -1.52 15.86
C ASN A 29 -13.54 -1.69 15.30
N VAL A 30 -12.91 -0.61 14.86
CA VAL A 30 -11.52 -0.62 14.33
C VAL A 30 -10.56 -0.60 15.51
N ASP A 31 -9.96 -1.75 15.85
CA ASP A 31 -8.97 -1.87 16.91
C ASP A 31 -8.10 -3.11 16.68
N TYR A 32 -6.90 -2.91 16.16
CA TYR A 32 -5.95 -4.01 15.88
C TYR A 32 -5.50 -4.76 17.14
N ARG A 33 -5.60 -4.15 18.34
CA ARG A 33 -5.20 -4.76 19.61
C ARG A 33 -6.11 -5.90 20.02
N LYS A 34 -7.30 -6.03 19.40
CA LYS A 34 -8.21 -7.16 19.59
C LYS A 34 -7.78 -8.43 18.85
N ILE A 35 -6.75 -8.32 17.97
CA ILE A 35 -6.24 -9.47 17.24
C ILE A 35 -5.28 -10.25 18.12
N GLU A 36 -5.55 -11.52 18.29
CA GLU A 36 -4.67 -12.45 19.00
C GLU A 36 -4.10 -13.48 18.02
N VAL A 37 -2.78 -13.67 18.06
CA VAL A 37 -2.10 -14.71 17.27
C VAL A 37 -1.49 -15.73 18.21
N LYS A 38 -1.93 -17.00 18.08
CA LYS A 38 -1.40 -18.13 18.88
C LYS A 38 -1.01 -19.27 17.94
N GLY A 39 0.30 -19.45 17.72
CA GLY A 39 0.81 -20.42 16.75
C GLY A 39 0.26 -20.08 15.35
N ASN A 40 -0.46 -21.00 14.72
CA ASN A 40 -1.06 -20.83 13.40
C ASN A 40 -2.53 -20.37 13.45
N THR A 41 -3.01 -19.95 14.61
CA THR A 41 -4.40 -19.52 14.79
C THR A 41 -4.46 -18.00 15.00
N VAL A 42 -5.34 -17.34 14.26
CA VAL A 42 -5.63 -15.91 14.40
C VAL A 42 -7.06 -15.75 14.90
N ASN A 43 -7.21 -15.10 16.06
CA ASN A 43 -8.50 -14.62 16.55
C ASN A 43 -8.63 -13.13 16.20
N SER A 44 -9.56 -12.79 15.34
CA SER A 44 -9.75 -11.42 14.86
C SER A 44 -10.59 -10.54 15.81
N GLY A 45 -11.00 -11.06 16.97
CA GLY A 45 -11.88 -10.34 17.89
C GLY A 45 -13.27 -10.07 17.29
N GLY A 46 -13.71 -10.89 16.34
CA GLY A 46 -15.01 -10.78 15.68
C GLY A 46 -15.07 -9.75 14.55
N THR A 47 -13.93 -9.11 14.18
CA THR A 47 -13.86 -8.20 13.03
C THR A 47 -13.25 -8.86 11.81
N ARG A 48 -13.57 -8.34 10.62
CA ARG A 48 -12.91 -8.72 9.36
C ARG A 48 -11.59 -8.02 9.22
N LEU A 49 -10.61 -8.71 8.61
CA LEU A 49 -9.25 -8.20 8.42
C LEU A 49 -9.07 -7.73 6.98
N ASP A 50 -8.39 -6.60 6.83
CA ASP A 50 -7.94 -6.03 5.55
C ASP A 50 -6.41 -6.03 5.53
N LEU A 51 -5.84 -6.72 4.55
CA LEU A 51 -4.39 -6.82 4.34
C LEU A 51 -3.92 -5.98 3.13
N GLY A 52 -4.78 -5.11 2.60
CA GLY A 52 -4.52 -4.35 1.38
C GLY A 52 -3.26 -3.50 1.39
N ALA A 53 -2.81 -3.07 2.57
CA ALA A 53 -1.60 -2.27 2.74
C ALA A 53 -0.28 -3.07 2.82
N ILE A 54 -0.33 -4.41 2.71
CA ILE A 54 0.87 -5.26 2.85
C ILE A 54 0.81 -6.51 1.95
N ALA A 55 -0.36 -6.90 1.49
CA ALA A 55 -0.55 -8.18 0.80
C ALA A 55 0.17 -8.24 -0.55
N LYS A 56 0.21 -7.13 -1.30
CA LYS A 56 0.91 -7.11 -2.60
C LYS A 56 2.42 -7.29 -2.41
N GLY A 57 2.98 -6.60 -1.40
CA GLY A 57 4.38 -6.75 -1.04
C GLY A 57 4.72 -8.19 -0.64
N TYR A 58 3.91 -8.79 0.22
CA TYR A 58 4.08 -10.19 0.63
C TYR A 58 4.03 -11.17 -0.54
N ILE A 59 3.07 -10.98 -1.46
CA ILE A 59 2.95 -11.82 -2.66
C ILE A 59 4.19 -11.65 -3.55
N CYS A 60 4.69 -10.42 -3.75
CA CYS A 60 5.93 -10.17 -4.49
C CYS A 60 7.11 -10.96 -3.90
N ASP A 61 7.28 -10.91 -2.58
CA ASP A 61 8.38 -11.61 -1.90
C ASP A 61 8.25 -13.13 -2.03
N MET A 62 7.03 -13.67 -1.88
CA MET A 62 6.77 -15.11 -2.06
C MET A 62 7.05 -15.56 -3.50
N VAL A 63 6.66 -14.75 -4.50
CA VAL A 63 6.97 -15.04 -5.91
C VAL A 63 8.48 -14.95 -6.15
N ALA A 64 9.15 -13.92 -5.63
CA ALA A 64 10.60 -13.78 -5.75
C ALA A 64 11.34 -14.97 -5.14
N GLN A 65 10.93 -15.40 -3.94
CA GLN A 65 11.47 -16.59 -3.31
C GLN A 65 11.29 -17.83 -4.19
N LYS A 66 10.07 -18.03 -4.71
CA LYS A 66 9.76 -19.19 -5.55
C LYS A 66 10.57 -19.21 -6.85
N LEU A 67 10.80 -18.05 -7.45
CA LEU A 67 11.65 -17.93 -8.64
C LEU A 67 13.11 -18.31 -8.32
N ARG A 68 13.66 -17.80 -7.21
CA ARG A 68 15.03 -18.16 -6.75
C ARG A 68 15.16 -19.66 -6.47
N GLU A 69 14.18 -20.29 -5.82
CA GLU A 69 14.13 -21.74 -5.58
C GLU A 69 14.14 -22.57 -6.88
N ASN A 70 13.71 -21.97 -7.99
CA ASN A 70 13.72 -22.58 -9.32
C ASN A 70 14.89 -22.07 -10.19
N SER A 71 15.97 -21.57 -9.57
CA SER A 71 17.19 -21.10 -10.24
C SER A 71 16.97 -19.97 -11.24
N VAL A 72 16.01 -19.08 -10.96
CA VAL A 72 15.83 -17.82 -11.70
C VAL A 72 16.64 -16.74 -11.01
N ASP A 73 17.74 -16.34 -11.63
CA ASP A 73 18.69 -15.37 -11.06
C ASP A 73 18.40 -13.93 -11.48
N GLU A 74 17.58 -13.73 -12.50
CA GLU A 74 17.25 -12.41 -13.04
C GLU A 74 15.74 -12.32 -13.35
N ALA A 75 15.02 -11.39 -12.72
CA ALA A 75 13.60 -11.16 -12.98
C ALA A 75 13.13 -9.78 -12.54
N ILE A 76 12.03 -9.35 -13.14
CA ILE A 76 11.20 -8.21 -12.68
C ILE A 76 9.82 -8.73 -12.35
N ILE A 77 9.36 -8.47 -11.15
CA ILE A 77 8.00 -8.76 -10.67
C ILE A 77 7.29 -7.42 -10.48
N ASN A 78 6.11 -7.26 -11.09
CA ASN A 78 5.32 -6.03 -10.96
C ASN A 78 3.85 -6.36 -10.67
N PHE A 79 3.39 -5.98 -9.47
CA PHE A 79 2.00 -6.09 -9.03
C PHE A 79 1.42 -4.69 -8.79
N GLY A 80 1.14 -3.94 -9.86
CA GLY A 80 0.41 -2.68 -9.79
C GLY A 80 1.04 -1.64 -8.85
N GLY A 81 2.32 -1.31 -9.09
CA GLY A 81 3.07 -0.33 -8.28
C GLY A 81 3.98 -0.93 -7.21
N ASN A 82 3.90 -2.25 -6.97
CA ASN A 82 4.90 -3.01 -6.24
C ASN A 82 5.85 -3.65 -7.25
N VAL A 83 7.06 -3.13 -7.38
CA VAL A 83 8.09 -3.63 -8.30
C VAL A 83 9.21 -4.23 -7.50
N THR A 84 9.47 -5.52 -7.70
CA THR A 84 10.59 -6.26 -7.11
C THR A 84 11.50 -6.75 -8.21
N VAL A 85 12.80 -6.53 -8.10
CA VAL A 85 13.79 -7.07 -9.03
C VAL A 85 14.63 -8.14 -8.35
N ILE A 86 14.91 -9.21 -9.08
CA ILE A 86 15.84 -10.27 -8.70
C ILE A 86 17.09 -10.07 -9.56
N GLY A 87 18.25 -10.15 -8.92
CA GLY A 87 19.54 -9.96 -9.60
C GLY A 87 19.89 -8.51 -9.86
N ASP A 88 20.90 -8.33 -10.68
CA ASP A 88 21.51 -7.01 -10.94
C ASP A 88 21.63 -6.66 -12.43
N ASN A 89 20.98 -7.43 -13.32
CA ASN A 89 21.04 -7.22 -14.78
C ASN A 89 22.49 -7.11 -15.29
N HIS A 90 23.30 -8.11 -14.97
CA HIS A 90 24.73 -8.15 -15.34
C HIS A 90 25.50 -6.91 -14.86
N GLY A 91 25.22 -6.45 -13.65
CA GLY A 91 25.88 -5.32 -13.00
C GLY A 91 25.29 -3.95 -13.34
N LYS A 92 24.35 -3.85 -14.29
CA LYS A 92 23.75 -2.56 -14.73
C LYS A 92 22.59 -2.11 -13.85
N GLY A 93 21.89 -3.04 -13.20
CA GLY A 93 20.62 -2.81 -12.52
C GLY A 93 19.43 -2.69 -13.47
N TYR A 94 18.25 -2.64 -12.88
CA TYR A 94 16.98 -2.45 -13.59
C TYR A 94 16.48 -1.05 -13.38
N THR A 95 16.21 -0.31 -14.45
CA THR A 95 15.63 1.02 -14.36
C THR A 95 14.12 0.91 -14.18
N VAL A 96 13.61 1.40 -13.06
CA VAL A 96 12.19 1.42 -12.71
C VAL A 96 11.70 2.87 -12.70
N GLY A 97 10.65 3.16 -13.48
CA GLY A 97 10.02 4.47 -13.53
C GLY A 97 9.09 4.68 -12.33
N ILE A 98 9.14 5.88 -11.74
CA ILE A 98 8.19 6.34 -10.73
C ILE A 98 7.11 7.15 -11.43
N ALA A 99 5.86 6.68 -11.35
CA ALA A 99 4.73 7.34 -11.99
C ALA A 99 4.50 8.75 -11.44
N LYS A 100 4.21 9.69 -12.33
CA LYS A 100 3.74 11.01 -11.95
C LYS A 100 2.27 10.89 -11.51
N PRO A 101 1.90 11.34 -10.31
CA PRO A 101 0.52 11.34 -9.86
C PRO A 101 -0.44 11.99 -10.87
N PHE A 102 -1.62 11.40 -11.07
CA PHE A 102 -2.67 11.87 -12.00
C PHE A 102 -2.19 12.03 -13.45
N SER A 103 -1.22 11.23 -13.90
CA SER A 103 -0.63 11.34 -15.24
C SER A 103 -0.11 10.01 -15.74
N ASP A 104 -0.07 9.79 -17.04
CA ASP A 104 0.49 8.61 -17.70
C ASP A 104 2.01 8.70 -17.92
N THR A 105 2.67 9.70 -17.33
CA THR A 105 4.11 9.91 -17.46
C THR A 105 4.85 9.51 -16.19
N THR A 106 6.20 9.50 -16.25
CA THR A 106 7.07 9.31 -15.08
C THR A 106 7.60 10.64 -14.58
N VAL A 107 7.76 10.77 -13.26
CA VAL A 107 8.38 11.94 -12.62
C VAL A 107 9.87 11.71 -12.34
N ALA A 108 10.27 10.46 -12.15
CA ALA A 108 11.63 10.06 -11.85
C ALA A 108 11.87 8.61 -12.27
N SER A 109 13.11 8.15 -12.19
CA SER A 109 13.46 6.74 -12.29
C SER A 109 14.52 6.39 -11.25
N VAL A 110 14.54 5.12 -10.84
CA VAL A 110 15.52 4.57 -9.93
C VAL A 110 16.13 3.32 -10.54
N VAL A 111 17.39 3.06 -10.21
CA VAL A 111 18.06 1.82 -10.62
C VAL A 111 18.05 0.87 -9.43
N LEU A 112 17.44 -0.28 -9.60
CA LEU A 112 17.33 -1.33 -8.58
C LEU A 112 18.25 -2.49 -8.90
N LYS A 113 18.82 -3.08 -7.85
CA LYS A 113 19.59 -4.32 -7.88
C LYS A 113 19.17 -5.15 -6.69
N ASP A 114 18.52 -6.27 -6.94
CA ASP A 114 18.01 -7.21 -5.92
C ASP A 114 17.22 -6.52 -4.80
N ARG A 115 16.33 -5.58 -5.18
CA ARG A 115 15.53 -4.72 -4.31
C ARG A 115 14.13 -4.52 -4.83
N SER A 116 13.31 -3.93 -3.97
CA SER A 116 11.93 -3.57 -4.27
C SER A 116 11.73 -2.06 -4.24
N ALA A 117 10.88 -1.55 -5.13
CA ALA A 117 10.33 -0.20 -5.08
C ALA A 117 8.81 -0.30 -5.05
N VAL A 118 8.19 0.27 -4.02
CA VAL A 118 6.75 0.20 -3.82
C VAL A 118 6.19 1.60 -3.64
N THR A 119 5.11 1.89 -4.34
CA THR A 119 4.47 3.21 -4.33
C THR A 119 3.04 3.13 -3.81
N SER A 120 2.75 3.90 -2.78
CA SER A 120 1.40 4.24 -2.35
C SER A 120 1.05 5.66 -2.79
N GLY A 121 -0.19 5.89 -3.23
CA GLY A 121 -0.60 7.21 -3.69
C GLY A 121 -2.10 7.41 -3.70
N ILE A 122 -2.55 8.64 -3.45
CA ILE A 122 -3.96 9.00 -3.38
C ILE A 122 -4.68 8.92 -4.73
N TYR A 123 -3.94 8.93 -5.84
CA TYR A 123 -4.43 8.92 -7.21
C TYR A 123 -4.81 7.53 -7.74
N GLN A 124 -4.49 6.47 -7.01
CA GLN A 124 -4.73 5.09 -7.47
C GLN A 124 -6.20 4.68 -7.42
N ARG A 125 -6.90 5.08 -6.36
CA ARG A 125 -8.34 4.84 -6.17
C ARG A 125 -8.92 6.00 -5.39
N TYR A 126 -9.85 6.74 -5.99
CA TYR A 126 -10.49 7.89 -5.36
C TYR A 126 -11.85 8.19 -6.01
N ILE A 127 -12.68 8.92 -5.29
CA ILE A 127 -13.91 9.56 -5.77
C ILE A 127 -13.63 11.06 -5.82
N GLU A 128 -13.95 11.71 -6.93
CA GLU A 128 -13.90 13.16 -7.03
C GLU A 128 -15.32 13.71 -7.12
N THR A 129 -15.69 14.55 -6.17
CA THR A 129 -16.99 15.22 -6.14
C THR A 129 -16.87 16.61 -5.52
N ASP A 130 -17.56 17.58 -6.07
CA ASP A 130 -17.53 18.99 -5.64
C ASP A 130 -16.11 19.58 -5.52
N GLY A 131 -15.21 19.16 -6.42
CA GLY A 131 -13.80 19.59 -6.45
C GLY A 131 -12.94 19.03 -5.30
N LYS A 132 -13.44 18.02 -4.58
CA LYS A 132 -12.73 17.35 -3.50
C LYS A 132 -12.43 15.89 -3.86
N ILE A 133 -11.23 15.43 -3.55
CA ILE A 133 -10.79 14.05 -3.75
C ILE A 133 -10.96 13.28 -2.43
N TYR A 134 -11.67 12.16 -2.51
CA TYR A 134 -11.83 11.18 -1.45
C TYR A 134 -11.11 9.90 -1.85
N HIS A 135 -9.91 9.66 -1.31
CA HIS A 135 -9.06 8.55 -1.71
C HIS A 135 -9.11 7.37 -0.72
N HIS A 136 -8.60 6.23 -1.12
CA HIS A 136 -8.70 4.95 -0.41
C HIS A 136 -7.77 4.80 0.81
N ILE A 137 -6.87 5.75 1.07
CA ILE A 137 -6.02 5.71 2.26
C ILE A 137 -6.81 6.36 3.39
N LEU A 138 -7.34 5.53 4.29
CA LEU A 138 -8.31 5.93 5.31
C LEU A 138 -7.64 6.01 6.69
N SER A 139 -8.09 6.97 7.48
CA SER A 139 -7.74 7.07 8.90
C SER A 139 -8.45 5.98 9.70
N SER A 140 -7.72 5.28 10.56
CA SER A 140 -8.28 4.32 11.52
C SER A 140 -9.12 4.97 12.61
N ASP A 141 -8.95 6.28 12.83
CA ASP A 141 -9.62 7.03 13.89
C ASP A 141 -10.94 7.62 13.42
N THR A 142 -11.05 7.98 12.13
CA THR A 142 -12.21 8.65 11.57
C THR A 142 -12.93 7.86 10.50
N GLY A 143 -12.24 6.87 9.87
CA GLY A 143 -12.74 6.13 8.71
C GLY A 143 -12.84 6.97 7.43
N MET A 144 -12.42 8.21 7.48
CA MET A 144 -12.37 9.13 6.35
C MET A 144 -11.00 9.05 5.66
N PRO A 145 -10.90 9.44 4.36
CA PRO A 145 -9.61 9.68 3.74
C PRO A 145 -8.74 10.59 4.63
N ILE A 146 -7.47 10.24 4.76
CA ILE A 146 -6.54 11.08 5.54
C ILE A 146 -6.36 12.44 4.88
N ASP A 147 -6.14 13.45 5.70
CA ASP A 147 -5.64 14.75 5.25
C ASP A 147 -4.10 14.67 5.24
N THR A 148 -3.48 14.72 4.06
CA THR A 148 -2.04 14.54 3.90
C THR A 148 -1.50 15.50 2.84
N ASP A 149 -0.29 15.99 3.08
CA ASP A 149 0.49 16.80 2.15
C ASP A 149 1.29 15.94 1.14
N ILE A 150 1.19 14.62 1.24
CA ILE A 150 1.85 13.66 0.34
C ILE A 150 0.84 13.13 -0.69
N VAL A 151 1.13 13.33 -1.97
CA VAL A 151 0.32 12.78 -3.07
C VAL A 151 0.71 11.33 -3.38
N SER A 152 2.00 11.02 -3.28
CA SER A 152 2.50 9.64 -3.38
C SER A 152 3.83 9.49 -2.62
N ALA A 153 4.07 8.28 -2.13
CA ALA A 153 5.32 7.89 -1.49
C ALA A 153 5.86 6.61 -2.13
N THR A 154 7.09 6.65 -2.63
CA THR A 154 7.81 5.48 -3.13
C THR A 154 8.89 5.10 -2.15
N VAL A 155 8.83 3.87 -1.65
CA VAL A 155 9.83 3.29 -0.73
C VAL A 155 10.65 2.27 -1.48
N ILE A 156 11.99 2.37 -1.35
CA ILE A 156 12.94 1.40 -1.87
C ILE A 156 13.50 0.62 -0.69
N PHE A 157 13.29 -0.70 -0.69
CA PHE A 157 13.69 -1.56 0.41
C PHE A 157 14.19 -2.92 -0.09
N ASP A 158 14.79 -3.71 0.80
CA ASP A 158 15.36 -5.01 0.43
C ASP A 158 14.27 -6.07 0.14
N ASN A 159 13.08 -5.92 0.73
CA ASN A 159 11.93 -6.75 0.46
C ASN A 159 10.69 -5.90 0.15
N SER A 160 9.73 -6.48 -0.56
CA SER A 160 8.52 -5.78 -0.99
C SER A 160 7.47 -5.65 0.11
N THR A 161 7.44 -6.59 1.06
CA THR A 161 6.51 -6.59 2.19
C THR A 161 6.68 -5.34 3.05
N ASP A 162 7.92 -5.06 3.48
CA ASP A 162 8.23 -3.89 4.29
C ASP A 162 8.06 -2.61 3.48
N ALA A 163 8.47 -2.61 2.20
CA ALA A 163 8.28 -1.46 1.33
C ALA A 163 6.80 -1.09 1.14
N ASP A 164 5.90 -2.10 0.99
CA ASP A 164 4.43 -1.90 0.86
C ASP A 164 3.86 -1.28 2.14
N ALA A 165 4.19 -1.85 3.29
CA ALA A 165 3.78 -1.31 4.59
C ALA A 165 4.29 0.12 4.81
N LEU A 166 5.60 0.37 4.60
CA LEU A 166 6.23 1.66 4.84
C LEU A 166 5.73 2.75 3.89
N SER A 167 5.45 2.43 2.62
CA SER A 167 4.90 3.41 1.68
C SER A 167 3.54 3.94 2.15
N THR A 168 2.69 3.06 2.69
CA THR A 168 1.41 3.44 3.30
C THR A 168 1.61 4.23 4.59
N VAL A 169 2.57 3.83 5.44
CA VAL A 169 2.92 4.56 6.68
C VAL A 169 3.38 5.98 6.36
N CYS A 170 4.21 6.18 5.32
CA CYS A 170 4.62 7.51 4.88
C CYS A 170 3.40 8.40 4.54
N MET A 171 2.41 7.85 3.82
CA MET A 171 1.18 8.58 3.50
C MET A 171 0.40 8.98 4.76
N LEU A 172 0.31 8.07 5.75
CA LEU A 172 -0.41 8.30 7.00
C LEU A 172 0.27 9.33 7.92
N LEU A 173 1.60 9.39 7.90
CA LEU A 173 2.38 10.26 8.78
C LEU A 173 2.51 11.70 8.26
N GLY A 174 2.37 11.92 6.95
CA GLY A 174 2.71 13.17 6.29
C GLY A 174 4.22 13.39 6.14
N LEU A 175 4.61 14.40 5.36
CA LEU A 175 6.00 14.59 4.89
C LEU A 175 7.03 14.71 6.00
N ASP A 176 6.74 15.53 7.02
CA ASP A 176 7.73 15.84 8.07
C ASP A 176 8.08 14.62 8.93
N LYS A 177 7.08 13.79 9.27
CA LYS A 177 7.30 12.58 10.05
C LYS A 177 7.85 11.45 9.18
N ALA A 178 7.39 11.33 7.93
CA ALA A 178 7.89 10.33 7.00
C ALA A 178 9.39 10.47 6.70
N LYS A 179 9.95 11.71 6.74
CA LYS A 179 11.40 11.95 6.61
C LYS A 179 12.24 11.48 7.81
N GLN A 180 11.60 11.11 8.90
CA GLN A 180 12.28 10.67 10.13
C GLN A 180 12.30 9.13 10.26
N LEU A 181 11.60 8.43 9.36
CA LEU A 181 11.64 6.97 9.23
C LEU A 181 12.95 6.52 8.55
#